data_5932870a23ba0a9663a7b7a47642ed1c
#
_entry.id   5932870a23ba0a9663a7b7a47642ed1c
#
_cell.length_a   1.000
_cell.length_b   1.000
_cell.length_c   1.000
_cell.angle_alpha   90.00
_cell.angle_beta   90.00
_cell.angle_gamma   90.00
#
_symmetry.space_group_name_H-M   'P 1'
#
loop_
_entity.id
_entity.type
_entity.pdbx_description
1 polymer ?
#
loop_
_entity_poly.entity_id
_entity_poly.type
_entity_poly.pdbx_seq_one_letter_code
_entity_poly.pdbx_strand_id
1 'polypeptide(L)'
;MHFKASCSYAALANLLEMQGYDTEDTIIALEMELPKLFSKEDGAFLSGPMLQGAKWFNLWLLPRGFTMMETSISKSSLCQELISGRPAMLGIQTPYGKHAVVFTGYDGEYHFLNPTYEGSGEKTELVLDQGELLAAVDSMAVVGCVQPALSQSVDLRPIKEESALILQENVDAIVRFAESVHPPEDYLAVLNTLFRPLLLDGITMMELAGKQDLADKLRSLQENLMGFLRGDRSGKLCDALSLPDLQLAAKDYIAFILS
;
A
#
# COMPACT_ATOMS: atom_id res chain seq x y z
N MET A 1 11.98 6.23 0.85
CA MET A 1 10.51 6.34 0.73
C MET A 1 10.13 7.80 0.88
N HIS A 2 9.35 8.34 -0.06
CA HIS A 2 8.97 9.75 -0.05
C HIS A 2 7.54 9.98 0.48
N PHE A 3 6.72 8.94 0.57
CA PHE A 3 5.42 9.01 1.22
C PHE A 3 5.21 7.82 2.17
N LYS A 4 4.28 7.97 3.11
CA LYS A 4 4.05 6.99 4.18
C LYS A 4 3.64 5.62 3.63
N ALA A 5 4.27 4.56 4.15
CA ALA A 5 4.04 3.16 3.78
C ALA A 5 4.37 2.80 2.32
N SER A 6 5.18 3.59 1.61
CA SER A 6 5.54 3.38 0.20
C SER A 6 6.66 2.35 -0.03
N CYS A 7 6.99 1.49 0.94
CA CYS A 7 8.15 0.59 0.82
C CYS A 7 8.12 -0.28 -0.45
N SER A 8 6.97 -0.77 -0.87
CA SER A 8 6.83 -1.55 -2.10
C SER A 8 7.02 -0.73 -3.38
N TYR A 9 6.59 0.53 -3.39
CA TYR A 9 6.82 1.47 -4.50
C TYR A 9 8.29 1.89 -4.58
N ALA A 10 8.92 2.14 -3.44
CA ALA A 10 10.35 2.43 -3.36
C ALA A 10 11.20 1.20 -3.77
N ALA A 11 10.79 -0.01 -3.40
CA ALA A 11 11.43 -1.25 -3.85
C ALA A 11 11.26 -1.44 -5.37
N LEU A 12 10.09 -1.12 -5.94
CA LEU A 12 9.88 -1.13 -7.39
C LEU A 12 10.80 -0.13 -8.09
N ALA A 13 10.94 1.10 -7.58
CA ALA A 13 11.84 2.11 -8.12
C ALA A 13 13.30 1.61 -8.12
N ASN A 14 13.75 0.98 -7.01
CA ASN A 14 15.08 0.38 -6.93
C ASN A 14 15.31 -0.74 -7.96
N LEU A 15 14.30 -1.60 -8.19
CA LEU A 15 14.40 -2.65 -9.22
C LEU A 15 14.52 -2.07 -10.64
N LEU A 16 13.83 -0.98 -10.91
CA LEU A 16 13.88 -0.29 -12.21
C LEU A 16 15.22 0.43 -12.41
N GLU A 17 15.75 1.08 -11.38
CA GLU A 17 17.06 1.72 -11.42
C GLU A 17 18.18 0.70 -11.74
N MET A 18 18.10 -0.51 -11.18
CA MET A 18 19.04 -1.60 -11.51
C MET A 18 18.95 -2.04 -12.99
N GLN A 19 17.87 -1.70 -13.69
CA GLN A 19 17.68 -1.92 -15.12
C GLN A 19 17.97 -0.66 -15.95
N GLY A 20 18.48 0.41 -15.33
CA GLY A 20 18.81 1.67 -16.00
C GLY A 20 17.64 2.62 -16.20
N TYR A 21 16.50 2.37 -15.53
CA TYR A 21 15.35 3.27 -15.55
C TYR A 21 15.23 4.02 -14.22
N ASP A 22 15.61 5.29 -14.24
CA ASP A 22 15.61 6.16 -13.07
C ASP A 22 14.19 6.68 -12.76
N THR A 23 13.71 6.39 -11.55
CA THR A 23 12.39 6.82 -11.05
C THR A 23 12.35 6.76 -9.52
N GLU A 24 11.26 7.25 -8.93
CA GLU A 24 11.02 7.19 -7.49
C GLU A 24 9.56 6.83 -7.16
N ASP A 25 9.32 6.43 -5.91
CA ASP A 25 8.02 5.97 -5.44
C ASP A 25 6.88 6.99 -5.65
N THR A 26 7.16 8.29 -5.48
CA THR A 26 6.19 9.38 -5.71
C THR A 26 5.82 9.52 -7.17
N ILE A 27 6.78 9.41 -8.08
CA ILE A 27 6.55 9.48 -9.53
C ILE A 27 5.68 8.30 -9.96
N ILE A 28 6.04 7.08 -9.54
CA ILE A 28 5.25 5.87 -9.84
C ILE A 28 3.81 6.06 -9.34
N ALA A 29 3.64 6.47 -8.08
CA ALA A 29 2.33 6.61 -7.47
C ALA A 29 1.45 7.65 -8.16
N LEU A 30 2.01 8.81 -8.50
CA LEU A 30 1.26 9.88 -9.17
C LEU A 30 0.91 9.54 -10.62
N GLU A 31 1.85 8.98 -11.37
CA GLU A 31 1.64 8.66 -12.78
C GLU A 31 0.71 7.45 -12.99
N MET A 32 0.60 6.52 -12.02
CA MET A 32 -0.43 5.48 -12.04
C MET A 32 -1.77 5.94 -11.47
N GLU A 33 -1.89 7.21 -11.11
CA GLU A 33 -3.06 7.79 -10.44
C GLU A 33 -3.46 7.05 -9.14
N LEU A 34 -2.47 6.53 -8.38
CA LEU A 34 -2.68 5.79 -7.13
C LEU A 34 -3.65 6.47 -6.16
N PRO A 35 -3.65 7.83 -6.00
CA PRO A 35 -4.63 8.52 -5.17
C PRO A 35 -6.10 8.33 -5.57
N LYS A 36 -6.36 7.82 -6.78
CA LYS A 36 -7.70 7.58 -7.32
C LYS A 36 -8.10 6.10 -7.31
N LEU A 37 -7.27 5.21 -6.76
CA LEU A 37 -7.48 3.78 -6.83
C LEU A 37 -7.91 3.20 -5.48
N PHE A 38 -8.95 2.37 -5.52
CA PHE A 38 -9.45 1.59 -4.41
C PHE A 38 -9.69 0.14 -4.86
N SER A 39 -9.57 -0.80 -3.93
CA SER A 39 -9.87 -2.22 -4.16
C SER A 39 -10.58 -2.81 -2.94
N LYS A 40 -11.21 -3.96 -3.16
CA LYS A 40 -11.76 -4.78 -2.09
C LYS A 40 -11.30 -6.22 -2.31
N GLU A 41 -10.53 -6.75 -1.36
CA GLU A 41 -9.94 -8.09 -1.41
C GLU A 41 -10.19 -8.80 -0.09
N ASP A 42 -10.70 -10.02 -0.13
CA ASP A 42 -11.00 -10.85 1.05
C ASP A 42 -11.82 -10.11 2.14
N GLY A 43 -12.72 -9.22 1.72
CA GLY A 43 -13.58 -8.44 2.61
C GLY A 43 -12.91 -7.17 3.18
N ALA A 44 -11.63 -6.95 2.96
CA ALA A 44 -10.93 -5.73 3.33
C ALA A 44 -10.98 -4.70 2.21
N PHE A 45 -11.20 -3.43 2.56
CA PHE A 45 -11.01 -2.32 1.65
C PHE A 45 -9.54 -1.92 1.63
N LEU A 46 -9.01 -1.60 0.45
CA LEU A 46 -7.61 -1.24 0.22
C LEU A 46 -7.53 0.04 -0.59
N SER A 47 -6.54 0.88 -0.31
CA SER A 47 -6.25 2.08 -1.09
C SER A 47 -4.76 2.44 -1.00
N GLY A 48 -4.33 3.35 -1.86
CA GLY A 48 -3.00 3.93 -1.81
C GLY A 48 -1.89 2.88 -1.67
N PRO A 49 -0.99 3.01 -0.68
CA PRO A 49 0.18 2.13 -0.57
C PRO A 49 -0.17 0.65 -0.29
N MET A 50 -1.43 0.33 0.00
CA MET A 50 -1.87 -1.06 0.15
C MET A 50 -2.18 -1.75 -1.17
N LEU A 51 -2.30 -1.00 -2.27
CA LEU A 51 -2.45 -1.53 -3.63
C LEU A 51 -1.08 -1.91 -4.18
N GLN A 52 -0.64 -3.12 -3.88
CA GLN A 52 0.70 -3.65 -4.17
C GLN A 52 0.63 -4.87 -5.08
N GLY A 53 1.80 -5.26 -5.58
CA GLY A 53 1.95 -6.46 -6.38
C GLY A 53 1.76 -6.26 -7.88
N ALA A 54 1.97 -7.32 -8.64
CA ALA A 54 2.00 -7.28 -10.11
C ALA A 54 0.72 -6.72 -10.72
N LYS A 55 -0.45 -7.02 -10.15
CA LYS A 55 -1.75 -6.49 -10.60
C LYS A 55 -1.74 -4.96 -10.70
N TRP A 56 -1.21 -4.29 -9.66
CA TRP A 56 -1.21 -2.83 -9.56
C TRP A 56 0.01 -2.21 -10.23
N PHE A 57 1.20 -2.74 -9.99
CA PHE A 57 2.42 -2.20 -10.58
C PHE A 57 2.43 -2.28 -12.11
N ASN A 58 1.81 -3.29 -12.70
CA ASN A 58 1.70 -3.43 -14.14
C ASN A 58 0.82 -2.35 -14.80
N LEU A 59 -0.05 -1.66 -14.06
CA LEU A 59 -0.76 -0.47 -14.58
C LEU A 59 0.21 0.63 -15.02
N TRP A 60 1.32 0.77 -14.31
CA TRP A 60 2.37 1.75 -14.59
C TRP A 60 3.50 1.17 -15.45
N LEU A 61 3.86 -0.09 -15.27
CA LEU A 61 4.97 -0.75 -15.94
C LEU A 61 4.68 -1.06 -17.41
N LEU A 62 3.52 -1.61 -17.72
CA LEU A 62 3.19 -2.05 -19.09
C LEU A 62 3.26 -0.92 -20.12
N PRO A 63 2.76 0.30 -19.88
CA PRO A 63 2.92 1.41 -20.82
C PRO A 63 4.39 1.79 -21.08
N ARG A 64 5.29 1.43 -20.15
CA ARG A 64 6.74 1.75 -20.22
C ARG A 64 7.60 0.61 -20.75
N GLY A 65 6.97 -0.47 -21.19
CA GLY A 65 7.69 -1.61 -21.74
C GLY A 65 8.32 -2.52 -20.68
N PHE A 66 7.76 -2.55 -19.49
CA PHE A 66 8.14 -3.45 -18.41
C PHE A 66 6.93 -4.23 -17.90
N THR A 67 7.19 -5.36 -17.25
CA THR A 67 6.17 -6.11 -16.50
C THR A 67 6.77 -6.65 -15.21
N MET A 68 5.98 -6.68 -14.16
CA MET A 68 6.30 -7.42 -12.94
C MET A 68 5.67 -8.80 -13.01
N MET A 69 6.48 -9.81 -12.75
CA MET A 69 6.05 -11.19 -12.55
C MET A 69 6.22 -11.57 -11.09
N GLU A 70 5.20 -12.16 -10.50
CA GLU A 70 5.24 -12.65 -9.13
C GLU A 70 5.19 -14.18 -9.11
N THR A 71 6.03 -14.76 -8.26
CA THR A 71 6.08 -16.21 -8.04
C THR A 71 5.99 -16.48 -6.53
N SER A 72 5.08 -17.36 -6.15
CA SER A 72 5.01 -17.85 -4.77
C SER A 72 6.01 -19.00 -4.59
N ILE A 73 6.95 -18.82 -3.69
CA ILE A 73 8.06 -19.75 -3.44
C ILE A 73 7.96 -20.24 -2.01
N SER A 74 8.09 -21.57 -1.81
CA SER A 74 8.14 -22.12 -0.47
C SER A 74 9.40 -21.64 0.28
N LYS A 75 9.29 -21.44 1.57
CA LYS A 75 10.40 -21.03 2.44
C LYS A 75 11.62 -21.94 2.26
N SER A 76 11.43 -23.24 2.05
CA SER A 76 12.52 -24.21 1.85
C SER A 76 13.28 -24.04 0.53
N SER A 77 12.66 -23.47 -0.50
CA SER A 77 13.26 -23.26 -1.83
C SER A 77 13.75 -21.83 -2.04
N LEU A 78 13.36 -20.89 -1.18
CA LEU A 78 13.60 -19.46 -1.36
C LEU A 78 15.09 -19.14 -1.56
N CYS A 79 15.94 -19.67 -0.71
CA CYS A 79 17.38 -19.38 -0.76
C CYS A 79 18.01 -19.78 -2.10
N GLN A 80 17.66 -20.94 -2.61
CA GLN A 80 18.17 -21.44 -3.88
C GLN A 80 17.63 -20.60 -5.06
N GLU A 81 16.36 -20.23 -5.03
CA GLU A 81 15.74 -19.40 -6.05
C GLU A 81 16.36 -17.99 -6.10
N LEU A 82 16.60 -17.36 -4.95
CA LEU A 82 17.27 -16.07 -4.90
C LEU A 82 18.70 -16.14 -5.46
N ILE A 83 19.51 -17.13 -5.05
CA ILE A 83 20.90 -17.27 -5.52
C ILE A 83 20.97 -17.50 -7.03
N SER A 84 20.04 -18.25 -7.60
CA SER A 84 20.00 -18.55 -9.05
C SER A 84 19.27 -17.50 -9.88
N GLY A 85 18.58 -16.56 -9.21
CA GLY A 85 17.65 -15.62 -9.83
C GLY A 85 18.26 -14.28 -10.20
N ARG A 86 17.36 -13.35 -10.51
CA ARG A 86 17.62 -11.93 -10.80
C ARG A 86 17.32 -11.10 -9.57
N PRO A 87 17.71 -9.81 -9.54
CA PRO A 87 17.21 -8.88 -8.53
C PRO A 87 15.70 -8.95 -8.42
N ALA A 88 15.21 -9.03 -7.19
CA ALA A 88 13.81 -9.31 -6.92
C ALA A 88 13.30 -8.60 -5.67
N MET A 89 12.05 -8.16 -5.71
CA MET A 89 11.33 -7.66 -4.54
C MET A 89 10.86 -8.83 -3.68
N LEU A 90 11.02 -8.69 -2.37
CA LEU A 90 10.60 -9.66 -1.36
C LEU A 90 9.98 -8.93 -0.17
N GLY A 91 8.90 -9.46 0.37
CA GLY A 91 8.34 -9.00 1.64
C GLY A 91 8.97 -9.73 2.82
N ILE A 92 9.53 -9.00 3.77
CA ILE A 92 10.07 -9.54 5.03
C ILE A 92 9.27 -9.05 6.22
N GLN A 93 9.21 -9.84 7.28
CA GLN A 93 8.62 -9.45 8.56
C GLN A 93 9.63 -8.62 9.35
N THR A 94 9.16 -7.51 9.88
CA THR A 94 9.91 -6.65 10.80
C THR A 94 9.12 -6.43 12.08
N PRO A 95 9.72 -5.91 13.17
CA PRO A 95 8.98 -5.54 14.38
C PRO A 95 7.83 -4.55 14.13
N TYR A 96 7.87 -3.81 13.02
CA TYR A 96 6.88 -2.80 12.65
C TYR A 96 5.87 -3.27 11.60
N GLY A 97 5.93 -4.55 11.21
CA GLY A 97 5.08 -5.16 10.19
C GLY A 97 5.85 -5.62 8.95
N LYS A 98 5.11 -5.97 7.91
CA LYS A 98 5.69 -6.44 6.64
C LYS A 98 6.34 -5.28 5.89
N HIS A 99 7.55 -5.50 5.39
CA HIS A 99 8.36 -4.51 4.68
C HIS A 99 8.90 -5.07 3.38
N ALA A 100 8.85 -4.28 2.29
CA ALA A 100 9.37 -4.69 1.01
C ALA A 100 10.87 -4.34 0.91
N VAL A 101 11.68 -5.31 0.51
CA VAL A 101 13.12 -5.17 0.23
C VAL A 101 13.44 -5.69 -1.17
N VAL A 102 14.59 -5.30 -1.72
CA VAL A 102 15.06 -5.77 -3.02
C VAL A 102 16.32 -6.59 -2.85
N PHE A 103 16.23 -7.87 -3.15
CA PHE A 103 17.39 -8.76 -3.24
C PHE A 103 18.31 -8.31 -4.39
N THR A 104 19.58 -8.13 -4.10
CA THR A 104 20.58 -7.62 -5.05
C THR A 104 21.68 -8.63 -5.38
N GLY A 105 21.95 -9.58 -4.49
CA GLY A 105 22.99 -10.57 -4.71
C GLY A 105 23.28 -11.46 -3.50
N TYR A 106 24.19 -12.43 -3.72
CA TYR A 106 24.66 -13.38 -2.72
C TYR A 106 26.17 -13.60 -2.88
N ASP A 107 26.93 -13.47 -1.80
CA ASP A 107 28.37 -13.74 -1.75
C ASP A 107 28.79 -14.61 -0.55
N GLY A 108 27.83 -15.29 0.03
CA GLY A 108 27.89 -16.03 1.28
C GLY A 108 26.80 -15.56 2.25
N GLU A 109 26.36 -14.32 2.08
CA GLU A 109 25.23 -13.70 2.75
C GLU A 109 24.27 -13.10 1.70
N TYR A 110 23.00 -12.89 2.08
CA TYR A 110 21.96 -12.34 1.19
C TYR A 110 21.93 -10.82 1.35
N HIS A 111 22.19 -10.10 0.26
CA HIS A 111 22.21 -8.66 0.20
C HIS A 111 20.90 -8.10 -0.31
N PHE A 112 20.36 -7.09 0.39
CA PHE A 112 19.12 -6.43 0.03
C PHE A 112 19.27 -4.90 0.09
N LEU A 113 18.64 -4.21 -0.85
CA LEU A 113 18.32 -2.80 -0.67
C LEU A 113 17.08 -2.70 0.21
N ASN A 114 17.20 -1.94 1.29
CA ASN A 114 16.15 -1.74 2.29
C ASN A 114 15.63 -0.30 2.20
N PRO A 115 14.52 -0.02 1.51
CA PRO A 115 13.96 1.32 1.47
C PRO A 115 13.46 1.69 2.87
N THR A 116 14.08 2.70 3.48
CA THR A 116 13.72 3.22 4.79
C THR A 116 12.79 4.41 4.71
N TYR A 117 12.13 4.71 5.83
CA TYR A 117 11.20 5.83 5.95
C TYR A 117 11.91 7.19 6.04
N GLU A 118 13.12 7.22 6.56
CA GLU A 118 13.90 8.45 6.67
C GLU A 118 14.49 8.78 5.31
N GLY A 119 13.88 9.77 4.65
CA GLY A 119 14.18 10.20 3.29
C GLY A 119 15.55 10.89 3.13
N SER A 120 16.60 10.26 3.63
CA SER A 120 17.98 10.68 3.38
C SER A 120 18.43 10.43 1.93
N GLY A 121 17.60 9.75 1.11
CA GLY A 121 18.01 9.27 -0.20
C GLY A 121 19.09 8.18 -0.14
N GLU A 122 19.56 7.85 1.05
CA GLU A 122 20.52 6.76 1.24
C GLU A 122 19.80 5.42 1.21
N LYS A 123 20.14 4.60 0.23
CA LYS A 123 19.73 3.21 0.16
C LYS A 123 20.50 2.48 1.26
N THR A 124 19.79 2.07 2.31
CA THR A 124 20.40 1.24 3.34
C THR A 124 20.51 -0.20 2.84
N GLU A 125 21.68 -0.77 2.98
CA GLU A 125 21.89 -2.19 2.74
C GLU A 125 21.43 -2.99 3.97
N LEU A 126 20.71 -4.08 3.71
CA LEU A 126 20.37 -5.10 4.70
C LEU A 126 21.05 -6.39 4.27
N VAL A 127 21.89 -6.94 5.15
CA VAL A 127 22.59 -8.22 4.92
C VAL A 127 22.04 -9.23 5.90
N LEU A 128 21.66 -10.40 5.41
CA LEU A 128 21.08 -11.49 6.20
C LEU A 128 21.80 -12.79 5.91
N ASP A 129 22.07 -13.57 6.95
CA ASP A 129 22.41 -14.97 6.76
C ASP A 129 21.16 -15.79 6.38
N GLN A 130 21.37 -17.08 6.02
CA GLN A 130 20.27 -17.96 5.62
C GLN A 130 19.23 -18.14 6.74
N GLY A 131 19.64 -18.23 7.99
CA GLY A 131 18.77 -18.43 9.14
C GLY A 131 17.91 -17.21 9.40
N GLU A 132 18.52 -16.04 9.36
CA GLU A 132 17.85 -14.73 9.50
C GLU A 132 16.84 -14.47 8.38
N LEU A 133 17.24 -14.71 7.12
CA LEU A 133 16.34 -14.61 5.97
C LEU A 133 15.11 -15.50 6.13
N LEU A 134 15.35 -16.79 6.45
CA LEU A 134 14.26 -17.74 6.65
C LEU A 134 13.40 -17.37 7.88
N ALA A 135 13.95 -16.77 8.92
CA ALA A 135 13.17 -16.28 10.06
C ALA A 135 12.28 -15.08 9.68
N ALA A 136 12.76 -14.23 8.76
CA ALA A 136 12.08 -13.01 8.35
C ALA A 136 10.96 -13.21 7.31
N VAL A 137 10.81 -14.39 6.70
CA VAL A 137 9.80 -14.65 5.66
C VAL A 137 8.69 -15.58 6.13
N ASP A 138 7.52 -15.47 5.53
CA ASP A 138 6.39 -16.37 5.74
C ASP A 138 6.67 -17.77 5.17
N SER A 139 5.79 -18.74 5.44
CA SER A 139 5.89 -20.11 4.89
C SER A 139 5.92 -20.15 3.36
N MET A 140 5.23 -19.18 2.74
CA MET A 140 5.27 -18.89 1.30
C MET A 140 5.72 -17.44 1.12
N ALA A 141 6.81 -17.24 0.41
CA ALA A 141 7.30 -15.94 0.02
C ALA A 141 6.80 -15.58 -1.39
N VAL A 142 6.32 -14.35 -1.57
CA VAL A 142 6.04 -13.82 -2.90
C VAL A 142 7.28 -13.04 -3.36
N VAL A 143 7.86 -13.48 -4.47
CA VAL A 143 9.04 -12.87 -5.08
C VAL A 143 8.62 -12.20 -6.38
N GLY A 144 8.83 -10.88 -6.47
CA GLY A 144 8.47 -10.05 -7.61
C GLY A 144 9.69 -9.65 -8.43
N CYS A 145 9.72 -9.99 -9.71
CA CYS A 145 10.78 -9.61 -10.64
C CYS A 145 10.23 -8.70 -11.74
N VAL A 146 10.95 -7.61 -12.03
CA VAL A 146 10.66 -6.73 -13.18
C VAL A 146 11.49 -7.20 -14.38
N GLN A 147 10.84 -7.25 -15.54
CA GLN A 147 11.51 -7.62 -16.80
C GLN A 147 10.97 -6.78 -17.98
N PRO A 148 11.75 -6.62 -19.06
CA PRO A 148 11.26 -6.00 -20.28
C PRO A 148 10.04 -6.73 -20.86
N ALA A 149 9.09 -5.98 -21.39
CA ALA A 149 7.88 -6.48 -22.03
C ALA A 149 7.53 -5.60 -23.25
N LEU A 150 6.59 -6.05 -24.06
CA LEU A 150 6.00 -5.19 -25.08
C LEU A 150 5.17 -4.10 -24.38
N SER A 151 5.39 -2.84 -24.78
CA SER A 151 4.60 -1.73 -24.27
C SER A 151 3.12 -1.90 -24.63
N GLN A 152 2.25 -1.73 -23.65
CA GLN A 152 0.80 -1.88 -23.79
C GLN A 152 0.11 -0.68 -23.12
N SER A 153 -0.84 -0.06 -23.81
CA SER A 153 -1.67 0.98 -23.20
C SER A 153 -2.60 0.38 -22.14
N VAL A 154 -2.75 1.08 -21.04
CA VAL A 154 -3.69 0.72 -19.96
C VAL A 154 -4.77 1.81 -19.88
N ASP A 155 -6.03 1.42 -19.97
CA ASP A 155 -7.16 2.33 -19.72
C ASP A 155 -7.53 2.26 -18.25
N LEU A 156 -7.29 3.35 -17.50
CA LEU A 156 -7.59 3.45 -16.07
C LEU A 156 -9.05 3.82 -15.79
N ARG A 157 -9.85 4.23 -16.78
CA ARG A 157 -11.24 4.68 -16.55
C ARG A 157 -12.12 3.62 -15.88
N PRO A 158 -12.16 2.35 -16.36
CA PRO A 158 -12.96 1.32 -15.70
C PRO A 158 -12.51 1.06 -14.26
N ILE A 159 -11.19 1.11 -14.00
CA ILE A 159 -10.62 0.90 -12.66
C ILE A 159 -11.00 2.06 -11.72
N LYS A 160 -11.00 3.30 -12.22
CA LYS A 160 -11.43 4.47 -11.44
C LYS A 160 -12.94 4.43 -11.16
N GLU A 161 -13.76 4.04 -12.13
CA GLU A 161 -15.20 3.86 -11.93
C GLU A 161 -15.49 2.81 -10.85
N GLU A 162 -14.81 1.66 -10.90
CA GLU A 162 -14.89 0.63 -9.85
C GLU A 162 -14.37 1.15 -8.50
N SER A 163 -13.27 1.89 -8.49
CA SER A 163 -12.70 2.51 -7.28
C SER A 163 -13.69 3.46 -6.61
N ALA A 164 -14.43 4.26 -7.37
CA ALA A 164 -15.46 5.14 -6.85
C ALA A 164 -16.60 4.36 -6.16
N LEU A 165 -17.04 3.25 -6.75
CA LEU A 165 -18.05 2.37 -6.16
C LEU A 165 -17.53 1.70 -4.87
N ILE A 166 -16.28 1.21 -4.88
CA ILE A 166 -15.66 0.60 -3.70
C ILE A 166 -15.51 1.62 -2.55
N LEU A 167 -15.10 2.86 -2.86
CA LEU A 167 -15.05 3.92 -1.85
C LEU A 167 -16.43 4.21 -1.27
N GLN A 168 -17.48 4.29 -2.10
CA GLN A 168 -18.85 4.47 -1.61
C GLN A 168 -19.27 3.31 -0.70
N GLU A 169 -18.99 2.06 -1.10
CA GLU A 169 -19.26 0.87 -0.28
C GLU A 169 -18.51 0.90 1.06
N ASN A 170 -17.25 1.36 1.07
CA ASN A 170 -16.46 1.53 2.28
C ASN A 170 -17.11 2.54 3.23
N VAL A 171 -17.54 3.69 2.71
CA VAL A 171 -18.21 4.72 3.51
C VAL A 171 -19.52 4.21 4.08
N ASP A 172 -20.33 3.52 3.28
CA ASP A 172 -21.59 2.93 3.74
C ASP A 172 -21.36 1.87 4.83
N ALA A 173 -20.26 1.12 4.74
CA ALA A 173 -19.87 0.16 5.77
C ALA A 173 -19.42 0.88 7.07
N ILE A 174 -18.67 1.98 6.96
CA ILE A 174 -18.28 2.82 8.12
C ILE A 174 -19.55 3.39 8.79
N VAL A 175 -20.49 3.93 8.02
CA VAL A 175 -21.75 4.48 8.56
C VAL A 175 -22.52 3.41 9.33
N ARG A 176 -22.76 2.25 8.73
CA ARG A 176 -23.47 1.14 9.39
C ARG A 176 -22.77 0.69 10.68
N PHE A 177 -21.43 0.60 10.64
CA PHE A 177 -20.67 0.24 11.83
C PHE A 177 -20.76 1.31 12.92
N ALA A 178 -20.65 2.58 12.56
CA ALA A 178 -20.66 3.70 13.50
C ALA A 178 -22.02 3.91 14.20
N GLU A 179 -23.13 3.54 13.57
CA GLU A 179 -24.50 3.64 14.11
C GLU A 179 -24.83 2.56 15.15
N SER A 180 -23.98 1.55 15.29
CA SER A 180 -24.17 0.43 16.22
C SER A 180 -23.21 0.52 17.41
N VAL A 181 -23.58 -0.10 18.53
CA VAL A 181 -22.68 -0.30 19.67
C VAL A 181 -21.96 -1.62 19.45
N HIS A 182 -20.64 -1.59 19.58
CA HIS A 182 -19.78 -2.76 19.45
C HIS A 182 -18.93 -2.99 20.69
N PRO A 183 -18.48 -4.22 20.97
CA PRO A 183 -17.44 -4.49 21.93
C PRO A 183 -16.16 -3.69 21.61
N PRO A 184 -15.40 -3.20 22.62
CA PRO A 184 -14.21 -2.39 22.41
C PRO A 184 -13.15 -3.03 21.49
N GLU A 185 -13.05 -4.36 21.48
CA GLU A 185 -12.16 -5.15 20.64
C GLU A 185 -12.51 -5.08 19.15
N ASP A 186 -13.80 -5.00 18.82
CA ASP A 186 -14.25 -4.96 17.42
C ASP A 186 -13.79 -3.70 16.70
N TYR A 187 -13.71 -2.55 17.40
CA TYR A 187 -13.20 -1.32 16.81
C TYR A 187 -11.75 -1.44 16.36
N LEU A 188 -10.91 -2.18 17.13
CA LEU A 188 -9.52 -2.43 16.76
C LEU A 188 -9.40 -3.47 15.66
N ALA A 189 -10.26 -4.49 15.67
CA ALA A 189 -10.28 -5.53 14.65
C ALA A 189 -10.55 -4.98 13.24
N VAL A 190 -11.46 -3.99 13.12
CA VAL A 190 -11.84 -3.40 11.83
C VAL A 190 -10.99 -2.16 11.45
N LEU A 191 -10.07 -1.71 12.30
CA LEU A 191 -9.31 -0.48 12.07
C LEU A 191 -8.59 -0.50 10.71
N ASN A 192 -7.88 -1.58 10.43
CA ASN A 192 -7.09 -1.71 9.20
C ASN A 192 -7.93 -2.05 7.97
N THR A 193 -9.05 -2.74 8.13
CA THR A 193 -9.86 -3.24 7.01
C THR A 193 -10.99 -2.28 6.62
N LEU A 194 -11.46 -1.45 7.55
CA LEU A 194 -12.60 -0.57 7.33
C LEU A 194 -12.22 0.92 7.35
N PHE A 195 -11.47 1.37 8.36
CA PHE A 195 -11.20 2.81 8.55
C PHE A 195 -9.92 3.27 7.84
N ARG A 196 -8.89 2.43 7.79
CA ARG A 196 -7.59 2.77 7.23
C ARG A 196 -7.66 3.28 5.77
N PRO A 197 -8.39 2.64 4.84
CA PRO A 197 -8.38 3.02 3.43
C PRO A 197 -8.74 4.50 3.21
N LEU A 198 -9.74 5.00 3.94
CA LEU A 198 -10.20 6.38 3.81
C LEU A 198 -9.47 7.33 4.79
N LEU A 199 -9.37 6.95 6.07
CA LEU A 199 -8.95 7.86 7.14
C LEU A 199 -7.45 7.80 7.50
N LEU A 200 -6.66 6.91 6.87
CA LEU A 200 -5.20 6.90 6.99
C LEU A 200 -4.56 7.01 5.61
N ASP A 201 -4.76 5.99 4.77
CA ASP A 201 -4.14 5.94 3.45
C ASP A 201 -4.73 7.01 2.53
N GLY A 202 -6.04 7.29 2.64
CA GLY A 202 -6.70 8.39 1.91
C GLY A 202 -6.11 9.76 2.22
N ILE A 203 -5.78 10.05 3.48
CA ILE A 203 -5.10 11.30 3.85
C ILE A 203 -3.75 11.41 3.12
N THR A 204 -2.92 10.37 3.24
CA THR A 204 -1.61 10.32 2.57
C THR A 204 -1.74 10.49 1.06
N MET A 205 -2.74 9.88 0.45
CA MET A 205 -2.99 9.99 -0.99
C MET A 205 -3.46 11.40 -1.40
N MET A 206 -4.27 12.06 -0.59
CA MET A 206 -4.70 13.43 -0.86
C MET A 206 -3.56 14.43 -0.70
N GLU A 207 -2.70 14.26 0.30
CA GLU A 207 -1.46 15.04 0.46
C GLU A 207 -0.55 14.86 -0.76
N LEU A 208 -0.31 13.62 -1.19
CA LEU A 208 0.50 13.30 -2.37
C LEU A 208 -0.07 13.94 -3.66
N ALA A 209 -1.39 13.94 -3.81
CA ALA A 209 -2.09 14.55 -4.95
C ALA A 209 -2.22 16.09 -4.86
N GLY A 210 -1.71 16.71 -3.81
CA GLY A 210 -1.83 18.16 -3.58
C GLY A 210 -3.27 18.63 -3.27
N LYS A 211 -4.13 17.73 -2.80
CA LYS A 211 -5.54 18.01 -2.42
C LYS A 211 -5.65 18.32 -0.93
N GLN A 212 -4.98 19.38 -0.48
CA GLN A 212 -4.82 19.68 0.94
C GLN A 212 -6.16 19.87 1.66
N ASP A 213 -7.13 20.57 1.06
CA ASP A 213 -8.45 20.79 1.68
C ASP A 213 -9.17 19.46 2.00
N LEU A 214 -9.05 18.47 1.11
CA LEU A 214 -9.65 17.16 1.33
C LEU A 214 -8.85 16.34 2.35
N ALA A 215 -7.52 16.42 2.31
CA ALA A 215 -6.66 15.81 3.33
C ALA A 215 -7.00 16.33 4.73
N ASP A 216 -7.23 17.63 4.88
CA ASP A 216 -7.56 18.26 6.17
C ASP A 216 -8.94 17.84 6.69
N LYS A 217 -9.95 17.72 5.80
CA LYS A 217 -11.26 17.14 6.15
C LYS A 217 -11.14 15.71 6.68
N LEU A 218 -10.40 14.86 5.96
CA LEU A 218 -10.17 13.46 6.36
C LEU A 218 -9.38 13.38 7.67
N ARG A 219 -8.41 14.27 7.88
CA ARG A 219 -7.61 14.32 9.12
C ARG A 219 -8.47 14.69 10.33
N SER A 220 -9.38 15.65 10.20
CA SER A 220 -10.34 15.97 11.26
C SER A 220 -11.20 14.77 11.65
N LEU A 221 -11.70 14.00 10.67
CA LEU A 221 -12.44 12.78 10.91
C LEU A 221 -11.57 11.69 11.57
N GLN A 222 -10.30 11.56 11.15
CA GLN A 222 -9.35 10.66 11.78
C GLN A 222 -9.09 11.02 13.25
N GLU A 223 -8.92 12.30 13.56
CA GLU A 223 -8.69 12.76 14.94
C GLU A 223 -9.88 12.41 15.83
N ASN A 224 -11.11 12.57 15.35
CA ASN A 224 -12.32 12.18 16.06
C ASN A 224 -12.38 10.67 16.30
N LEU A 225 -12.11 9.85 15.26
CA LEU A 225 -11.99 8.39 15.39
C LEU A 225 -10.93 8.01 16.42
N MET A 226 -9.73 8.60 16.34
CA MET A 226 -8.63 8.30 17.28
C MET A 226 -8.93 8.77 18.69
N GLY A 227 -9.68 9.87 18.86
CA GLY A 227 -10.18 10.33 20.17
C GLY A 227 -11.10 9.28 20.79
N PHE A 228 -12.07 8.78 20.04
CA PHE A 228 -12.97 7.70 20.48
C PHE A 228 -12.20 6.40 20.83
N LEU A 229 -11.24 6.01 19.99
CA LEU A 229 -10.46 4.78 20.20
C LEU A 229 -9.52 4.85 21.43
N ARG A 230 -9.08 6.03 21.81
CA ARG A 230 -8.27 6.25 23.03
C ARG A 230 -9.10 6.32 24.31
N GLY A 231 -10.40 6.59 24.19
CA GLY A 231 -11.36 6.60 25.30
C GLY A 231 -11.77 5.20 25.73
N ASP A 232 -12.87 5.13 26.47
CA ASP A 232 -13.45 3.89 26.96
C ASP A 232 -14.19 3.08 25.88
N ARG A 233 -14.36 3.68 24.69
CA ARG A 233 -15.07 3.13 23.51
C ARG A 233 -16.53 2.73 23.86
N SER A 234 -17.11 3.39 24.84
CA SER A 234 -18.51 3.22 25.21
C SER A 234 -19.41 4.03 24.28
N GLY A 235 -20.58 3.51 23.95
CA GLY A 235 -21.53 4.18 23.07
C GLY A 235 -21.32 3.87 21.59
N LYS A 236 -21.89 4.73 20.76
CA LYS A 236 -21.79 4.62 19.30
C LYS A 236 -20.66 5.48 18.77
N LEU A 237 -19.95 5.00 17.77
CA LEU A 237 -18.90 5.80 17.14
C LEU A 237 -19.46 7.08 16.48
N CYS A 238 -20.70 7.06 16.00
CA CYS A 238 -21.35 8.24 15.41
C CYS A 238 -21.59 9.39 16.42
N ASP A 239 -21.46 9.14 17.73
CA ASP A 239 -21.50 10.20 18.75
C ASP A 239 -20.20 11.04 18.76
N ALA A 240 -19.11 10.49 18.22
CA ALA A 240 -17.81 11.16 18.09
C ALA A 240 -17.43 11.47 16.63
N LEU A 241 -17.76 10.58 15.69
CA LEU A 241 -17.47 10.72 14.26
C LEU A 241 -18.66 11.34 13.53
N SER A 242 -18.50 12.56 12.99
CA SER A 242 -19.54 13.23 12.21
C SER A 242 -19.80 12.47 10.89
N LEU A 243 -20.90 11.73 10.83
CA LEU A 243 -21.31 11.00 9.62
C LEU A 243 -21.65 11.92 8.44
N PRO A 244 -22.29 13.10 8.62
CA PRO A 244 -22.48 14.05 7.52
C PRO A 244 -21.15 14.53 6.92
N ASP A 245 -20.14 14.83 7.75
CA ASP A 245 -18.83 15.28 7.26
C ASP A 245 -18.08 14.14 6.56
N LEU A 246 -18.20 12.90 7.06
CA LEU A 246 -17.66 11.72 6.41
C LEU A 246 -18.25 11.53 5.00
N GLN A 247 -19.58 11.62 4.87
CA GLN A 247 -20.28 11.49 3.59
C GLN A 247 -19.91 12.62 2.63
N LEU A 248 -19.75 13.85 3.12
CA LEU A 248 -19.32 14.98 2.32
C LEU A 248 -17.88 14.81 1.82
N ALA A 249 -16.96 14.43 2.69
CA ALA A 249 -15.56 14.14 2.32
C ALA A 249 -15.48 13.00 1.29
N ALA A 250 -16.27 11.95 1.46
CA ALA A 250 -16.36 10.85 0.51
C ALA A 250 -16.87 11.29 -0.86
N LYS A 251 -17.91 12.14 -0.91
CA LYS A 251 -18.43 12.71 -2.15
C LYS A 251 -17.37 13.52 -2.89
N ASP A 252 -16.62 14.36 -2.17
CA ASP A 252 -15.53 15.16 -2.74
C ASP A 252 -14.41 14.23 -3.27
N TYR A 253 -14.11 13.14 -2.55
CA TYR A 253 -13.12 12.17 -2.96
C TYR A 253 -13.56 11.39 -4.23
N ILE A 254 -14.81 10.94 -4.27
CA ILE A 254 -15.39 10.28 -5.46
C ILE A 254 -15.34 11.21 -6.68
N ALA A 255 -15.66 12.49 -6.52
CA ALA A 255 -15.55 13.47 -7.59
C ALA A 255 -14.09 13.62 -8.08
N PHE A 256 -13.12 13.55 -7.16
CA PHE A 256 -11.69 13.55 -7.52
C PHE A 256 -11.28 12.26 -8.26
N ILE A 257 -11.76 11.09 -7.85
CA ILE A 257 -11.47 9.81 -8.54
C ILE A 257 -11.93 9.88 -9.99
N LEU A 258 -13.14 10.41 -10.23
CA LEU A 258 -13.77 10.44 -11.54
C LEU A 258 -13.30 11.61 -12.44
N SER A 259 -12.47 12.51 -11.91
CA SER A 259 -11.83 13.57 -12.69
C SER A 259 -10.59 13.01 -13.44
#